data_7f7fe843640d187d1efba2d1ebab741d
#
_entry.id   7f7fe843640d187d1efba2d1ebab741d
#
_cell.length_a   1.000
_cell.length_b   1.000
_cell.length_c   1.000
_cell.angle_alpha   90.00
_cell.angle_beta   90.00
_cell.angle_gamma   90.00
#
_symmetry.space_group_name_H-M   'P 1'
#
loop_
_entity.id
_entity.type
_entity.pdbx_description
1 polymer ?
#
loop_
_entity_poly.entity_id
_entity_poly.type
_entity_poly.pdbx_seq_one_letter_code
_entity_poly.pdbx_strand_id
1 'polypeptide(L)'
;VDNNMSVVYLDLGKPEEAIPYLTEALELAKENGLVGPAVAEPTWNLARVYRALGDEEKEDIYLKAAVEGFRECYPPEHPKRIAAEQRLKERQGE
;
A
#
# COMPACT_ATOMS: atom_id res chain seq x y z
N VAL A 1 -4.54 -2.92 -15.44
CA VAL A 1 -3.41 -2.62 -14.60
C VAL A 1 -3.64 -3.20 -13.22
N ASP A 2 -2.67 -3.82 -12.69
CA ASP A 2 -2.86 -4.55 -11.47
C ASP A 2 -1.63 -4.44 -10.55
N ASN A 3 -1.79 -4.96 -9.34
CA ASN A 3 -0.74 -4.92 -8.33
C ASN A 3 0.46 -5.79 -8.68
N ASN A 4 0.28 -6.78 -9.54
CA ASN A 4 1.39 -7.65 -9.94
C ASN A 4 2.45 -6.89 -10.72
N MET A 5 2.03 -6.01 -11.62
CA MET A 5 2.98 -5.15 -12.35
C MET A 5 3.73 -4.23 -11.40
N SER A 6 3.01 -3.68 -10.41
CA SER A 6 3.62 -2.80 -9.40
C SER A 6 4.71 -3.52 -8.62
N VAL A 7 4.45 -4.76 -8.23
CA VAL A 7 5.41 -5.58 -7.49
C VAL A 7 6.65 -5.84 -8.33
N VAL A 8 6.46 -6.11 -9.64
CA VAL A 8 7.59 -6.32 -10.56
C VAL A 8 8.49 -5.09 -10.61
N TYR A 9 7.91 -3.90 -10.71
CA TYR A 9 8.71 -2.68 -10.74
C TYR A 9 9.46 -2.44 -9.44
N LEU A 10 8.84 -2.74 -8.30
CA LEU A 10 9.52 -2.65 -7.01
C LEU A 10 10.70 -3.60 -6.93
N ASP A 11 10.52 -4.84 -7.40
CA ASP A 11 11.58 -5.85 -7.38
C ASP A 11 12.73 -5.50 -8.29
N LEU A 12 12.45 -4.80 -9.39
CA LEU A 12 13.49 -4.39 -10.34
C LEU A 12 14.18 -3.08 -9.97
N GLY A 13 13.81 -2.49 -8.83
CA GLY A 13 14.41 -1.24 -8.39
C GLY A 13 13.91 -0.01 -9.12
N LYS A 14 12.70 -0.07 -9.67
CA LYS A 14 12.07 1.05 -10.37
C LYS A 14 10.75 1.42 -9.69
N PRO A 15 10.79 1.81 -8.41
CA PRO A 15 9.55 2.02 -7.66
C PRO A 15 8.68 3.14 -8.23
N GLU A 16 9.28 4.20 -8.79
CA GLU A 16 8.50 5.31 -9.34
C GLU A 16 7.63 4.91 -10.51
N GLU A 17 7.98 3.84 -11.22
CA GLU A 17 7.19 3.36 -12.34
C GLU A 17 5.93 2.62 -11.88
N ALA A 18 5.89 2.18 -10.64
CA ALA A 18 4.72 1.53 -10.07
C ALA A 18 3.61 2.53 -9.71
N ILE A 19 3.94 3.78 -9.49
CA ILE A 19 2.98 4.79 -9.03
C ILE A 19 1.76 4.91 -9.94
N PRO A 20 1.91 5.10 -11.27
CA PRO A 20 0.72 5.23 -12.12
C PRO A 20 -0.16 3.98 -12.12
N TYR A 21 0.44 2.79 -12.05
CA TYR A 21 -0.36 1.55 -12.02
C TYR A 21 -1.16 1.44 -10.72
N LEU A 22 -0.52 1.77 -9.60
CA LEU A 22 -1.18 1.69 -8.31
C LEU A 22 -2.25 2.76 -8.14
N THR A 23 -1.96 3.97 -8.61
CA THR A 23 -2.93 5.06 -8.57
C THR A 23 -4.15 4.73 -9.40
N GLU A 24 -3.94 4.20 -10.61
CA GLU A 24 -5.04 3.79 -11.47
C GLU A 24 -5.87 2.69 -10.83
N ALA A 25 -5.23 1.67 -10.26
CA ALA A 25 -5.94 0.59 -9.59
C ALA A 25 -6.80 1.11 -8.43
N LEU A 26 -6.26 2.03 -7.66
CA LEU A 26 -6.97 2.62 -6.54
C LEU A 26 -8.16 3.47 -7.00
N GLU A 27 -7.96 4.27 -8.04
CA GLU A 27 -9.05 5.09 -8.58
C GLU A 27 -10.16 4.24 -9.15
N LEU A 28 -9.82 3.19 -9.90
CA LEU A 28 -10.81 2.28 -10.46
C LEU A 28 -11.61 1.57 -9.38
N ALA A 29 -10.94 1.15 -8.31
CA ALA A 29 -11.61 0.52 -7.19
C ALA A 29 -12.64 1.47 -6.57
N LYS A 30 -12.24 2.73 -6.34
CA LYS A 30 -13.12 3.73 -5.77
C LYS A 30 -14.29 4.06 -6.69
N GLU A 31 -14.03 4.21 -7.98
CA GLU A 31 -15.08 4.51 -8.97
C GLU A 31 -16.12 3.40 -9.04
N ASN A 32 -15.72 2.15 -8.82
CA ASN A 32 -16.63 1.01 -8.87
C ASN A 32 -17.21 0.65 -7.51
N GLY A 33 -16.98 1.48 -6.50
CA GLY A 33 -17.52 1.25 -5.16
C GLY A 33 -16.93 0.07 -4.44
N LEU A 34 -15.73 -0.37 -4.85
CA LEU A 34 -15.06 -1.50 -4.22
C LEU A 34 -14.46 -1.08 -2.87
N VAL A 35 -14.40 -2.03 -1.95
CA VAL A 35 -13.83 -1.82 -0.62
C VAL A 35 -12.93 -3.01 -0.28
N GLY A 36 -12.31 -2.95 0.91
CA GLY A 36 -11.48 -4.05 1.38
C GLY A 36 -10.16 -4.14 0.63
N PRO A 37 -9.73 -5.38 0.25
CA PRO A 37 -8.42 -5.56 -0.38
C PRO A 37 -8.23 -4.79 -1.68
N ALA A 38 -9.30 -4.58 -2.45
CA ALA A 38 -9.22 -3.83 -3.70
C ALA A 38 -8.73 -2.41 -3.50
N VAL A 39 -8.98 -1.82 -2.33
CA VAL A 39 -8.50 -0.49 -1.96
C VAL A 39 -7.25 -0.57 -1.11
N ALA A 40 -7.23 -1.47 -0.11
CA ALA A 40 -6.14 -1.54 0.86
C ALA A 40 -4.82 -2.01 0.25
N GLU A 41 -4.85 -2.97 -0.67
CA GLU A 41 -3.60 -3.49 -1.24
C GLU A 41 -2.86 -2.49 -2.13
N PRO A 42 -3.52 -1.79 -3.07
CA PRO A 42 -2.80 -0.73 -3.80
C PRO A 42 -2.30 0.38 -2.88
N THR A 43 -3.06 0.70 -1.84
CA THR A 43 -2.65 1.70 -0.86
C THR A 43 -1.38 1.27 -0.13
N TRP A 44 -1.33 0.02 0.30
CA TRP A 44 -0.13 -0.56 0.94
C TRP A 44 1.06 -0.52 -0.02
N ASN A 45 0.86 -0.90 -1.27
CA ASN A 45 1.93 -0.89 -2.26
C ASN A 45 2.43 0.53 -2.54
N LEU A 46 1.54 1.53 -2.55
CA LEU A 46 1.96 2.94 -2.67
C LEU A 46 2.85 3.35 -1.49
N ALA A 47 2.50 2.94 -0.29
CA ALA A 47 3.35 3.21 0.89
C ALA A 47 4.74 2.61 0.70
N ARG A 48 4.82 1.39 0.18
CA ARG A 48 6.11 0.74 -0.10
C ARG A 48 6.92 1.48 -1.15
N VAL A 49 6.26 1.98 -2.19
CA VAL A 49 6.92 2.75 -3.25
C VAL A 49 7.51 4.04 -2.67
N TYR A 50 6.73 4.77 -1.90
CA TYR A 50 7.21 6.03 -1.32
C TYR A 50 8.31 5.79 -0.29
N ARG A 51 8.26 4.65 0.42
CA ARG A 51 9.35 4.26 1.30
C ARG A 51 10.64 4.06 0.50
N ALA A 52 10.56 3.38 -0.63
CA ALA A 52 11.72 3.16 -1.50
C ALA A 52 12.28 4.46 -2.07
N LEU A 53 11.41 5.44 -2.31
CA LEU A 53 11.80 6.74 -2.83
C LEU A 53 12.28 7.71 -1.75
N GLY A 54 12.14 7.35 -0.48
CA GLY A 54 12.54 8.19 0.63
C GLY A 54 11.55 9.30 0.96
N ASP A 55 10.34 9.24 0.43
CA ASP A 55 9.30 10.23 0.71
C ASP A 55 8.51 9.81 1.96
N GLU A 56 9.00 10.21 3.12
CA GLU A 56 8.45 9.79 4.40
C GLU A 56 7.03 10.32 4.62
N GLU A 57 6.75 11.53 4.18
CA GLU A 57 5.44 12.13 4.35
C GLU A 57 4.36 11.34 3.62
N LYS A 58 4.60 11.00 2.36
CA LYS A 58 3.65 10.23 1.58
C LYS A 58 3.57 8.79 2.06
N GLU A 59 4.70 8.21 2.46
CA GLU A 59 4.68 6.88 3.06
C GLU A 59 3.73 6.84 4.25
N ASP A 60 3.81 7.82 5.14
CA ASP A 60 2.97 7.85 6.34
C ASP A 60 1.48 7.95 5.99
N ILE A 61 1.13 8.79 5.02
CA ILE A 61 -0.25 8.95 4.59
C ILE A 61 -0.83 7.64 4.10
N TYR A 62 -0.14 6.99 3.16
CA TYR A 62 -0.63 5.74 2.57
C TYR A 62 -0.54 4.57 3.55
N LEU A 63 0.48 4.57 4.40
CA LEU A 63 0.65 3.51 5.38
C LEU A 63 -0.48 3.49 6.40
N LYS A 64 -0.86 4.65 6.92
CA LYS A 64 -1.98 4.73 7.86
C LYS A 64 -3.28 4.26 7.22
N ALA A 65 -3.52 4.68 5.98
CA ALA A 65 -4.71 4.25 5.25
C ALA A 65 -4.71 2.75 5.00
N ALA A 66 -3.54 2.17 4.66
CA ALA A 66 -3.42 0.74 4.43
C ALA A 66 -3.69 -0.06 5.71
N VAL A 67 -3.14 0.38 6.84
CA VAL A 67 -3.36 -0.28 8.12
C VAL A 67 -4.83 -0.31 8.46
N GLU A 68 -5.52 0.81 8.31
CA GLU A 68 -6.95 0.88 8.56
C GLU A 68 -7.73 -0.07 7.66
N GLY A 69 -7.40 -0.09 6.37
CA GLY A 69 -8.06 -0.99 5.43
C GLY A 69 -7.83 -2.46 5.74
N PHE A 70 -6.59 -2.82 6.09
CA PHE A 70 -6.28 -4.21 6.45
C PHE A 70 -6.97 -4.64 7.75
N ARG A 71 -7.11 -3.73 8.70
CA ARG A 71 -7.83 -4.05 9.94
C ARG A 71 -9.30 -4.32 9.70
N GLU A 72 -9.88 -3.71 8.68
CA GLU A 72 -11.28 -3.91 8.33
C GLU A 72 -11.51 -5.20 7.56
N CYS A 73 -10.55 -5.64 6.74
CA CYS A 73 -10.78 -6.76 5.83
C CYS A 73 -9.96 -8.02 6.16
N TYR A 74 -8.94 -7.91 7.00
CA TYR A 74 -8.09 -9.06 7.35
C TYR A 74 -8.04 -9.29 8.85
N PRO A 75 -7.94 -10.58 9.27
CA PRO A 75 -7.78 -10.89 10.70
C PRO A 75 -6.39 -10.47 11.21
N PRO A 76 -6.22 -10.38 12.55
CA PRO A 76 -4.94 -9.94 13.13
C PRO A 76 -3.72 -10.78 12.73
N GLU A 77 -3.92 -12.04 12.41
CA GLU A 77 -2.84 -12.94 12.01
C GLU A 77 -2.49 -12.90 10.52
N HIS A 78 -3.22 -12.10 9.71
CA HIS A 78 -2.95 -12.02 8.28
C HIS A 78 -1.58 -11.35 8.03
N PRO A 79 -0.71 -11.97 7.19
CA PRO A 79 0.66 -11.46 6.98
C PRO A 79 0.72 -10.01 6.52
N LYS A 80 -0.17 -9.62 5.62
CA LYS A 80 -0.17 -8.23 5.11
C LYS A 80 -0.56 -7.22 6.18
N ARG A 81 -1.54 -7.58 7.02
CA ARG A 81 -1.93 -6.73 8.14
C ARG A 81 -0.79 -6.61 9.14
N ILE A 82 -0.13 -7.72 9.47
CA ILE A 82 1.00 -7.73 10.39
C ILE A 82 2.12 -6.83 9.87
N ALA A 83 2.47 -6.99 8.59
CA ALA A 83 3.56 -6.22 7.99
C ALA A 83 3.26 -4.72 8.00
N ALA A 84 2.03 -4.33 7.67
CA ALA A 84 1.64 -2.92 7.65
C ALA A 84 1.65 -2.32 9.05
N GLU A 85 1.09 -3.05 10.03
CA GLU A 85 1.04 -2.58 11.41
C GLU A 85 2.45 -2.44 12.00
N GLN A 86 3.33 -3.40 11.69
CA GLN A 86 4.71 -3.34 12.17
C GLN A 86 5.45 -2.15 11.55
N ARG A 87 5.28 -1.92 10.27
CA ARG A 87 5.92 -0.76 9.62
C ARG A 87 5.44 0.55 10.21
N LEU A 88 4.14 0.66 10.52
CA LEU A 88 3.60 1.85 11.14
C LEU A 88 4.23 2.10 12.51
N LYS A 89 4.42 1.05 13.30
CA LYS A 89 5.10 1.17 14.59
C LYS A 89 6.52 1.68 14.42
N GLU A 90 7.25 1.15 13.45
CA GLU A 90 8.61 1.61 13.15
C GLU A 90 8.64 3.09 12.79
N ARG A 91 7.66 3.54 11.99
CA ARG A 91 7.58 4.95 11.60
C ARG A 91 7.22 5.85 12.77
N GLN A 92 6.51 5.33 13.76
CA GLN A 92 6.13 6.10 14.96
C GLN A 92 7.19 6.05 16.04
N GLY A 93 8.29 5.32 15.83
CA GLY A 93 9.37 5.24 16.79
C GLY A 93 9.13 4.28 17.95
N GLU A 94 8.25 3.34 17.75
CA GLU A 94 7.91 2.35 18.78
C GLU A 94 8.66 1.04 18.59
#